data_379797925f00de93cbf7bb6a71ee2854
#
_entry.id   379797925f00de93cbf7bb6a71ee2854
#
_cell.length_a   1.000
_cell.length_b   1.000
_cell.length_c   1.000
_cell.angle_alpha   90.00
_cell.angle_beta   90.00
_cell.angle_gamma   90.00
#
_symmetry.space_group_name_H-M   'P 1'
#
loop_
_entity.id
_entity.type
_entity.pdbx_description
1 polymer ?
#
loop_
_entity_poly.entity_id
_entity_poly.type
_entity_poly.pdbx_seq_one_letter_code
_entity_poly.pdbx_strand_id
1 'polypeptide(L)'
;LRLDLDHGKSLYYHDTRKFGRWHLVQDPQIVVGKIGPEPLSKDFTFEIFWNKLKQRHRALKPLLLDQSFLAGLGNIYVDEALWEAYLHPLQFADGLTLQQARKLY
;
A
#
# COMPACT_ATOMS: atom_id res chain seq x y z
N LEU A 1 20.50 8.37 -12.05
CA LEU A 1 20.93 9.51 -11.24
C LEU A 1 22.15 9.11 -10.42
N ARG A 2 23.13 10.00 -10.35
CA ARG A 2 24.30 9.87 -9.48
C ARG A 2 24.31 11.07 -8.52
N LEU A 3 24.52 10.78 -7.25
CA LEU A 3 24.75 11.78 -6.21
C LEU A 3 26.15 11.57 -5.63
N ASP A 4 26.99 12.56 -5.70
CA ASP A 4 28.30 12.52 -5.06
C ASP A 4 28.15 12.94 -3.60
N LEU A 5 28.64 12.09 -2.71
CA LEU A 5 28.55 12.25 -1.27
C LEU A 5 29.91 12.69 -0.72
N ASP A 6 29.92 13.10 0.54
CA ASP A 6 31.16 13.39 1.26
C ASP A 6 32.10 12.18 1.29
N HIS A 7 33.39 12.44 1.42
CA HIS A 7 34.46 11.42 1.47
C HIS A 7 34.62 10.58 0.17
N GLY A 8 34.25 11.15 -0.99
CA GLY A 8 34.51 10.55 -2.30
C GLY A 8 33.65 9.35 -2.63
N LYS A 9 32.54 9.15 -1.90
CA LYS A 9 31.53 8.13 -2.20
C LYS A 9 30.48 8.67 -3.15
N SER A 10 29.87 7.80 -3.93
CA SER A 10 28.75 8.16 -4.81
C SER A 10 27.59 7.20 -4.59
N LEU A 11 26.37 7.77 -4.55
CA LEU A 11 25.13 7.01 -4.55
C LEU A 11 24.58 6.95 -5.96
N TYR A 12 24.30 5.75 -6.46
CA TYR A 12 23.72 5.54 -7.77
C TYR A 12 22.27 5.10 -7.62
N TYR A 13 21.37 5.79 -8.31
CA TYR A 13 19.98 5.38 -8.45
C TYR A 13 19.74 4.94 -9.90
N HIS A 14 19.44 3.65 -10.07
CA HIS A 14 19.15 3.04 -11.36
C HIS A 14 17.68 2.64 -11.42
N ASP A 15 16.92 3.29 -12.28
CA ASP A 15 15.50 3.01 -12.50
C ASP A 15 15.24 2.89 -14.01
N THR A 16 15.23 1.66 -14.50
CA THR A 16 15.01 1.33 -15.92
C THR A 16 13.62 1.70 -16.41
N ARG A 17 12.63 1.66 -15.52
CA ARG A 17 11.22 1.96 -15.81
C ARG A 17 10.88 3.44 -15.69
N LYS A 18 11.76 4.26 -15.11
CA LYS A 18 11.63 5.71 -14.92
C LYS A 18 10.36 6.13 -14.17
N PHE A 19 9.85 5.30 -13.25
CA PHE A 19 8.69 5.62 -12.40
C PHE A 19 9.09 6.26 -11.07
N GLY A 20 10.34 6.07 -10.65
CA GLY A 20 10.85 6.64 -9.42
C GLY A 20 10.88 8.16 -9.45
N ARG A 21 10.61 8.76 -8.31
CA ARG A 21 10.67 10.21 -8.11
C ARG A 21 11.60 10.53 -6.96
N TRP A 22 12.35 11.59 -7.14
CA TRP A 22 13.19 12.15 -6.09
C TRP A 22 12.50 13.35 -5.48
N HIS A 23 12.47 13.38 -4.16
CA HIS A 23 11.92 14.50 -3.41
C HIS A 23 12.99 15.06 -2.49
N LEU A 24 13.36 16.33 -2.69
CA LEU A 24 14.19 17.05 -1.76
C LEU A 24 13.29 17.82 -0.80
N VAL A 25 13.21 17.36 0.44
CA VAL A 25 12.33 17.94 1.46
C VAL A 25 13.07 18.10 2.77
N GLN A 26 12.72 19.12 3.54
CA GLN A 26 13.25 19.30 4.90
C GLN A 26 12.63 18.30 5.89
N ASP A 27 11.32 18.01 5.72
CA ASP A 27 10.60 17.03 6.52
C ASP A 27 10.13 15.87 5.64
N PRO A 28 10.64 14.65 5.84
CA PRO A 28 10.20 13.46 5.12
C PRO A 28 8.70 13.19 5.25
N GLN A 29 8.05 13.62 6.34
CA GLN A 29 6.62 13.40 6.56
C GLN A 29 5.73 14.09 5.50
N ILE A 30 6.24 15.11 4.83
CA ILE A 30 5.55 15.74 3.69
C ILE A 30 5.25 14.70 2.59
N VAL A 31 6.15 13.73 2.41
CA VAL A 31 6.03 12.68 1.38
C VAL A 31 5.47 11.40 1.97
N VAL A 32 6.06 10.89 3.08
CA VAL A 32 5.69 9.58 3.63
C VAL A 32 4.46 9.61 4.52
N GLY A 33 4.07 10.76 5.08
CA GLY A 33 2.89 10.89 5.95
C GLY A 33 1.55 10.63 5.25
N LYS A 34 1.55 10.51 3.91
CA LYS A 34 0.36 10.14 3.12
C LYS A 34 0.24 8.63 2.88
N ILE A 35 1.23 7.88 3.29
CA ILE A 35 1.27 6.42 3.14
C ILE A 35 0.38 5.81 4.22
N GLY A 36 -0.45 4.84 3.83
CA GLY A 36 -1.33 4.12 4.73
C GLY A 36 -0.57 3.17 5.68
N PRO A 37 -1.29 2.52 6.59
CA PRO A 37 -0.68 1.55 7.50
C PRO A 37 -0.13 0.33 6.73
N GLU A 38 0.94 -0.23 7.24
CA GLU A 38 1.51 -1.49 6.73
C GLU A 38 0.69 -2.68 7.24
N PRO A 39 0.26 -3.61 6.36
CA PRO A 39 -0.55 -4.77 6.74
C PRO A 39 0.09 -5.67 7.80
N LEU A 40 1.42 -5.77 7.80
CA LEU A 40 2.18 -6.62 8.72
C LEU A 40 2.62 -5.88 10.00
N SER A 41 2.25 -4.62 10.16
CA SER A 41 2.53 -3.88 11.40
C SER A 41 1.71 -4.44 12.57
N LYS A 42 2.31 -4.51 13.75
CA LYS A 42 1.63 -4.95 14.98
C LYS A 42 0.46 -4.03 15.37
N ASP A 43 0.50 -2.79 14.94
CA ASP A 43 -0.53 -1.79 15.22
C ASP A 43 -1.70 -1.86 14.22
N PHE A 44 -1.54 -2.60 13.11
CA PHE A 44 -2.60 -2.80 12.12
C PHE A 44 -3.45 -4.01 12.51
N THR A 45 -4.59 -3.74 13.14
CA THR A 45 -5.54 -4.76 13.60
C THR A 45 -6.66 -5.01 12.61
N PHE A 46 -7.31 -6.17 12.72
CA PHE A 46 -8.51 -6.47 11.92
C PHE A 46 -9.60 -5.39 12.08
N GLU A 47 -9.76 -4.85 13.26
CA GLU A 47 -10.77 -3.81 13.53
C GLU A 47 -10.48 -2.52 12.75
N ILE A 48 -9.21 -2.10 12.70
CA ILE A 48 -8.77 -0.97 11.88
C ILE A 48 -9.03 -1.26 10.40
N PHE A 49 -8.66 -2.45 9.92
CA PHE A 49 -8.89 -2.85 8.53
C PHE A 49 -10.37 -2.85 8.17
N TRP A 50 -11.22 -3.47 9.01
CA TRP A 50 -12.66 -3.51 8.82
C TRP A 50 -13.28 -2.12 8.72
N ASN A 51 -12.95 -1.22 9.65
CA ASN A 51 -13.44 0.14 9.65
C ASN A 51 -13.01 0.91 8.40
N LYS A 52 -11.76 0.71 7.94
CA LYS A 52 -11.26 1.31 6.71
C LYS A 52 -12.01 0.82 5.48
N LEU A 53 -12.31 -0.48 5.39
CA LEU A 53 -13.08 -1.06 4.27
C LEU A 53 -14.51 -0.48 4.20
N LYS A 54 -15.19 -0.41 5.34
CA LYS A 54 -16.57 0.11 5.42
C LYS A 54 -16.72 1.57 5.05
N GLN A 55 -15.67 2.34 5.14
CA GLN A 55 -15.65 3.76 4.75
C GLN A 55 -15.34 3.99 3.25
N ARG A 56 -15.17 2.93 2.47
CA ARG A 56 -14.72 3.05 1.06
C ARG A 56 -15.66 2.34 0.10
N HIS A 57 -16.43 3.13 -0.63
CA HIS A 57 -17.24 2.63 -1.75
C HIS A 57 -16.36 2.52 -3.01
N ARG A 58 -15.46 1.53 -3.03
CA ARG A 58 -14.49 1.26 -4.12
C ARG A 58 -14.33 -0.24 -4.32
N ALA A 59 -14.02 -0.63 -5.56
CA ALA A 59 -13.65 -2.02 -5.87
C ALA A 59 -12.37 -2.42 -5.12
N LEU A 60 -12.32 -3.68 -4.67
CA LEU A 60 -11.27 -4.20 -3.77
C LEU A 60 -9.87 -4.06 -4.37
N LYS A 61 -9.65 -4.53 -5.62
CA LYS A 61 -8.30 -4.51 -6.19
C LYS A 61 -7.71 -3.10 -6.28
N PRO A 62 -8.36 -2.10 -6.90
CA PRO A 62 -7.81 -0.75 -6.93
C PRO A 62 -7.72 -0.10 -5.54
N LEU A 63 -8.54 -0.52 -4.58
CA LEU A 63 -8.45 -0.02 -3.20
C LEU A 63 -7.22 -0.58 -2.49
N LEU A 64 -6.97 -1.89 -2.59
CA LEU A 64 -5.82 -2.56 -1.96
C LEU A 64 -4.47 -2.14 -2.57
N LEU A 65 -4.47 -1.74 -3.85
CA LEU A 65 -3.29 -1.19 -4.52
C LEU A 65 -2.99 0.27 -4.15
N ASP A 66 -3.95 0.95 -3.53
CA ASP A 66 -3.80 2.35 -3.11
C ASP A 66 -2.91 2.44 -1.88
N GLN A 67 -1.68 2.93 -2.06
CA GLN A 67 -0.68 3.01 -0.99
C GLN A 67 -1.08 3.96 0.15
N SER A 68 -2.09 4.81 -0.04
CA SER A 68 -2.67 5.62 1.03
C SER A 68 -3.70 4.85 1.85
N PHE A 69 -4.25 3.77 1.29
CA PHE A 69 -5.16 2.86 1.99
C PHE A 69 -4.39 1.81 2.80
N LEU A 70 -3.50 1.07 2.14
CA LEU A 70 -2.56 0.09 2.72
C LEU A 70 -1.20 0.21 2.03
N ALA A 71 -0.15 0.37 2.80
CA ALA A 71 1.21 0.46 2.28
C ALA A 71 1.79 -0.93 1.94
N GLY A 72 2.67 -0.97 0.94
CA GLY A 72 3.51 -2.14 0.66
C GLY A 72 2.87 -3.26 -0.17
N LEU A 73 1.57 -3.19 -0.47
CA LEU A 73 0.90 -4.15 -1.33
C LEU A 73 1.10 -3.79 -2.81
N GLY A 74 1.61 -4.76 -3.58
CA GLY A 74 1.68 -4.69 -5.03
C GLY A 74 0.70 -5.65 -5.71
N ASN A 75 0.67 -5.66 -7.06
CA ASN A 75 -0.27 -6.48 -7.83
C ASN A 75 -0.27 -7.96 -7.42
N ILE A 76 0.92 -8.56 -7.27
CA ILE A 76 1.05 -9.98 -6.96
C ILE A 76 0.37 -10.31 -5.65
N TYR A 77 0.71 -9.61 -4.56
CA TYR A 77 0.13 -9.89 -3.25
C TYR A 77 -1.35 -9.55 -3.15
N VAL A 78 -1.82 -8.52 -3.86
CA VAL A 78 -3.25 -8.19 -3.92
C VAL A 78 -4.03 -9.29 -4.63
N ASP A 79 -3.52 -9.82 -5.74
CA ASP A 79 -4.19 -10.89 -6.47
C ASP A 79 -4.20 -12.20 -5.67
N GLU A 80 -3.09 -12.56 -5.01
CA GLU A 80 -3.01 -13.73 -4.12
C GLU A 80 -3.97 -13.60 -2.93
N ALA A 81 -4.01 -12.46 -2.25
CA ALA A 81 -4.90 -12.24 -1.12
C ALA A 81 -6.38 -12.32 -1.51
N LEU A 82 -6.77 -11.74 -2.64
CA LEU A 82 -8.14 -11.83 -3.15
C LEU A 82 -8.50 -13.26 -3.55
N TRP A 83 -7.57 -13.99 -4.16
CA TRP A 83 -7.74 -15.41 -4.51
C TRP A 83 -7.95 -16.28 -3.28
N GLU A 84 -7.08 -16.18 -2.29
CA GLU A 84 -7.18 -16.94 -1.03
C GLU A 84 -8.46 -16.61 -0.24
N ALA A 85 -8.90 -15.35 -0.29
CA ALA A 85 -10.13 -14.92 0.36
C ALA A 85 -11.39 -15.29 -0.44
N TYR A 86 -11.26 -15.81 -1.66
CA TYR A 86 -12.38 -16.09 -2.59
C TYR A 86 -13.22 -14.84 -2.90
N LEU A 87 -12.54 -13.70 -3.11
CA LEU A 87 -13.17 -12.42 -3.38
C LEU A 87 -12.92 -11.97 -4.82
N HIS A 88 -13.98 -11.50 -5.46
CA HIS A 88 -13.85 -10.93 -6.80
C HIS A 88 -13.17 -9.55 -6.73
N PRO A 89 -12.16 -9.24 -7.57
CA PRO A 89 -11.41 -7.98 -7.50
C PRO A 89 -12.26 -6.72 -7.74
N LEU A 90 -13.40 -6.84 -8.41
CA LEU A 90 -14.34 -5.75 -8.63
C LEU A 90 -15.46 -5.66 -7.57
N GLN A 91 -15.50 -6.55 -6.59
CA GLN A 91 -16.43 -6.45 -5.47
C GLN A 91 -16.14 -5.18 -4.66
N PHE A 92 -17.20 -4.49 -4.23
CA PHE A 92 -17.06 -3.26 -3.45
C PHE A 92 -16.70 -3.56 -1.99
N ALA A 93 -15.76 -2.78 -1.45
CA ALA A 93 -15.20 -2.99 -0.11
C ALA A 93 -16.24 -2.84 1.01
N ASP A 94 -17.11 -1.84 0.91
CA ASP A 94 -18.19 -1.59 1.88
C ASP A 94 -19.30 -2.67 1.85
N GLY A 95 -19.39 -3.43 0.75
CA GLY A 95 -20.31 -4.56 0.61
C GLY A 95 -19.83 -5.88 1.23
N LEU A 96 -18.58 -5.95 1.71
CA LEU A 96 -18.07 -7.17 2.33
C LEU A 96 -18.80 -7.52 3.62
N THR A 97 -19.00 -8.84 3.83
CA THR A 97 -19.38 -9.37 5.13
C THR A 97 -18.18 -9.41 6.08
N LEU A 98 -18.44 -9.46 7.38
CA LEU A 98 -17.38 -9.59 8.38
C LEU A 98 -16.50 -10.83 8.15
N GLN A 99 -17.11 -11.94 7.74
CA GLN A 99 -16.40 -13.19 7.46
C GLN A 99 -15.48 -13.05 6.24
N GLN A 100 -15.94 -12.40 5.17
CA GLN A 100 -15.15 -12.12 3.99
C GLN A 100 -13.95 -11.21 4.31
N ALA A 101 -14.19 -10.15 5.07
CA ALA A 101 -13.12 -9.25 5.49
C ALA A 101 -12.08 -9.94 6.38
N ARG A 102 -12.49 -10.88 7.25
CA ARG A 102 -11.56 -11.68 8.07
C ARG A 102 -10.68 -12.61 7.26
N LYS A 103 -11.20 -13.16 6.15
CA LYS A 103 -10.38 -13.97 5.25
C LYS A 103 -9.37 -13.16 4.45
N LEU A 104 -9.71 -11.91 4.16
CA LEU A 104 -8.84 -11.00 3.41
C LEU A 104 -7.75 -10.39 4.30
N TYR A 105 -8.00 -10.25 5.59
CA TYR A 105 -7.03 -9.78 6.59
C TYR A 105 -6.00 -10.85 6.93
#